data_83f01c9f8fce517517b1143e23469cf5
#
_entry.id   83f01c9f8fce517517b1143e23469cf5
#
_cell.length_a   1.000
_cell.length_b   1.000
_cell.length_c   1.000
_cell.angle_alpha   90.00
_cell.angle_beta   90.00
_cell.angle_gamma   90.00
#
_symmetry.space_group_name_H-M   'P 1'
#
loop_
_entity.id
_entity.type
_entity.pdbx_description
1 polymer ?
#
loop_
_entity_poly.entity_id
_entity_poly.type
_entity_poly.pdbx_seq_one_letter_code
_entity_poly.pdbx_strand_id
1 'polypeptide(L)'
;EHLDYHGDFNGYIKAKKGLFDTLDSAAFALYNQDDPHGADMVHDCKAHVRDYALTSMADYRGKIIENQLGGLHLHINGHDLYSRLIGGFNAYNLLSVYAVAIELAMEELEVLTHLSLLNPPSGRFEQVQAGNDITAVVDYAHTPDALDNVLKTIDSFRAGETQVITVVGC
;
A
#
# COMPACT_ATOMS: atom_id res chain seq x y z
N GLU A 1 1.04 7.33 15.13
CA GLU A 1 2.51 7.41 15.07
C GLU A 1 2.93 8.87 14.90
N HIS A 2 4.08 9.27 15.45
CA HIS A 2 4.53 10.67 15.48
C HIS A 2 3.61 11.65 16.23
N LEU A 3 2.80 11.16 17.16
CA LEU A 3 1.92 12.00 18.00
C LEU A 3 2.72 12.92 18.91
N ASP A 4 3.96 12.55 19.26
CA ASP A 4 4.87 13.37 20.08
C ASP A 4 5.18 14.73 19.43
N TYR A 5 5.21 14.79 18.08
CA TYR A 5 5.45 16.02 17.34
C TYR A 5 4.17 16.83 17.09
N HIS A 6 3.04 16.13 16.88
CA HIS A 6 1.77 16.77 16.48
C HIS A 6 0.81 16.97 17.64
N GLY A 7 1.16 16.52 18.86
CA GLY A 7 0.38 16.64 20.08
C GLY A 7 -0.79 15.67 20.18
N ASP A 8 -1.59 15.52 19.12
CA ASP A 8 -2.69 14.58 19.03
C ASP A 8 -2.92 14.10 17.57
N PHE A 9 -3.84 13.16 17.42
CA PHE A 9 -4.20 12.60 16.11
C PHE A 9 -4.82 13.66 15.18
N ASN A 10 -5.60 14.59 15.70
CA ASN A 10 -6.22 15.64 14.89
C ASN A 10 -5.17 16.62 14.35
N GLY A 11 -4.15 16.95 15.15
CA GLY A 11 -2.99 17.73 14.71
C GLY A 11 -2.23 17.06 13.56
N TYR A 12 -2.04 15.74 13.65
CA TYR A 12 -1.41 14.94 12.60
C TYR A 12 -2.24 14.94 11.30
N ILE A 13 -3.55 14.70 11.37
CA ILE A 13 -4.46 14.77 10.22
C ILE A 13 -4.42 16.15 9.59
N LYS A 14 -4.53 17.22 10.40
CA LYS A 14 -4.47 18.60 9.91
C LYS A 14 -3.17 18.93 9.20
N ALA A 15 -2.04 18.48 9.73
CA ALA A 15 -0.74 18.70 9.10
C ALA A 15 -0.65 18.03 7.72
N LYS A 16 -1.14 16.80 7.59
CA LYS A 16 -1.20 16.09 6.32
C LYS A 16 -2.19 16.71 5.33
N LYS A 17 -3.37 17.12 5.81
CA LYS A 17 -4.39 17.80 5.01
C LYS A 17 -3.87 19.09 4.38
N GLY A 18 -2.93 19.78 5.04
CA GLY A 18 -2.33 21.02 4.52
C GLY A 18 -1.73 20.89 3.13
N LEU A 19 -1.23 19.72 2.73
CA LEU A 19 -0.79 19.48 1.36
C LEU A 19 -1.97 19.62 0.38
N PHE A 20 -3.08 18.96 0.66
CA PHE A 20 -4.26 18.95 -0.21
C PHE A 20 -4.93 20.33 -0.28
N ASP A 21 -4.95 21.07 0.83
CA ASP A 21 -5.52 22.43 0.89
C ASP A 21 -4.73 23.46 0.06
N THR A 22 -3.45 23.18 -0.22
CA THR A 22 -2.58 24.06 -1.02
C THR A 22 -2.58 23.76 -2.51
N LEU A 23 -3.19 22.65 -2.93
CA LEU A 23 -3.27 22.28 -4.34
C LEU A 23 -4.17 23.26 -5.10
N ASP A 24 -3.73 23.63 -6.30
CA ASP A 24 -4.54 24.45 -7.21
C ASP A 24 -5.48 23.59 -8.08
N SER A 25 -6.37 24.25 -8.83
CA SER A 25 -7.37 23.58 -9.65
C SER A 25 -6.79 22.86 -10.88
N ALA A 26 -5.52 23.05 -11.21
CA ALA A 26 -4.84 22.35 -12.31
C ALA A 26 -4.18 21.05 -11.83
N ALA A 27 -4.04 20.86 -10.52
CA ALA A 27 -3.52 19.65 -9.93
C ALA A 27 -4.60 18.56 -9.78
N PHE A 28 -4.18 17.35 -9.42
CA PHE A 28 -5.09 16.32 -8.91
C PHE A 28 -4.71 15.91 -7.49
N ALA A 29 -5.67 15.41 -6.75
CA ALA A 29 -5.53 14.88 -5.39
C ALA A 29 -6.07 13.45 -5.37
N LEU A 30 -5.23 12.50 -5.00
CA LEU A 30 -5.61 11.09 -4.90
C LEU A 30 -5.66 10.66 -3.44
N TYR A 31 -6.77 10.02 -3.02
CA TYR A 31 -6.90 9.50 -1.67
C TYR A 31 -7.41 8.06 -1.65
N ASN A 32 -7.17 7.36 -0.55
CA ASN A 32 -7.67 6.01 -0.32
C ASN A 32 -9.09 6.06 0.24
N GLN A 33 -10.08 5.60 -0.54
CA GLN A 33 -11.49 5.55 -0.14
C GLN A 33 -11.75 4.49 0.95
N ASP A 34 -10.91 3.48 1.06
CA ASP A 34 -11.02 2.47 2.13
C ASP A 34 -10.46 2.97 3.47
N ASP A 35 -9.74 4.10 3.50
CA ASP A 35 -9.28 4.73 4.74
C ASP A 35 -10.40 5.61 5.33
N PRO A 36 -10.78 5.41 6.60
CA PRO A 36 -11.84 6.20 7.25
C PRO A 36 -11.62 7.73 7.22
N HIS A 37 -10.34 8.16 7.14
CA HIS A 37 -9.96 9.57 7.11
C HIS A 37 -9.59 10.05 5.70
N GLY A 38 -9.69 9.19 4.69
CA GLY A 38 -9.30 9.53 3.32
C GLY A 38 -10.08 10.72 2.78
N ALA A 39 -11.40 10.70 2.88
CA ALA A 39 -12.26 11.78 2.41
C ALA A 39 -12.05 13.10 3.18
N ASP A 40 -11.71 13.02 4.48
CA ASP A 40 -11.43 14.22 5.29
C ASP A 40 -10.22 14.99 4.78
N MET A 41 -9.23 14.29 4.19
CA MET A 41 -8.02 14.90 3.63
C MET A 41 -8.31 15.83 2.46
N VAL A 42 -9.32 15.55 1.66
CA VAL A 42 -9.63 16.24 0.41
C VAL A 42 -10.88 17.11 0.46
N HIS A 43 -11.54 17.21 1.64
CA HIS A 43 -12.83 17.89 1.80
C HIS A 43 -12.89 19.31 1.23
N ASP A 44 -11.82 20.10 1.39
CA ASP A 44 -11.75 21.48 0.91
C ASP A 44 -10.75 21.65 -0.26
N CYS A 45 -10.30 20.55 -0.84
CA CYS A 45 -9.33 20.54 -1.92
C CYS A 45 -9.91 21.16 -3.20
N LYS A 46 -9.15 22.06 -3.84
CA LYS A 46 -9.55 22.73 -5.09
C LYS A 46 -9.12 21.94 -6.34
N ALA A 47 -8.24 20.97 -6.16
CA ALA A 47 -7.75 20.11 -7.23
C ALA A 47 -8.82 19.14 -7.71
N HIS A 48 -8.57 18.46 -8.83
CA HIS A 48 -9.39 17.34 -9.26
C HIS A 48 -9.21 16.17 -8.30
N VAL A 49 -10.24 15.91 -7.48
CA VAL A 49 -10.21 14.82 -6.51
C VAL A 49 -10.46 13.50 -7.22
N ARG A 50 -9.62 12.52 -6.92
CA ARG A 50 -9.71 11.13 -7.36
C ARG A 50 -9.57 10.20 -6.16
N ASP A 51 -10.17 9.05 -6.25
CA ASP A 51 -10.07 8.03 -5.20
C ASP A 51 -9.64 6.67 -5.73
N TYR A 52 -9.09 5.86 -4.85
CA TYR A 52 -8.77 4.48 -5.15
C TYR A 52 -9.19 3.57 -3.98
N ALA A 53 -9.55 2.33 -4.29
CA ALA A 53 -9.99 1.35 -3.30
C ALA A 53 -9.75 -0.10 -3.75
N LEU A 54 -9.61 -0.99 -2.78
CA LEU A 54 -9.61 -2.44 -2.97
C LEU A 54 -10.95 -3.07 -2.57
N THR A 55 -11.70 -2.43 -1.66
CA THR A 55 -12.93 -2.98 -1.08
C THR A 55 -14.17 -2.14 -1.39
N SER A 56 -14.01 -0.83 -1.52
CA SER A 56 -15.08 0.12 -1.81
C SER A 56 -15.22 0.40 -3.32
N MET A 57 -16.27 1.13 -3.70
CA MET A 57 -16.37 1.72 -5.02
C MET A 57 -15.48 2.95 -5.10
N ALA A 58 -14.73 3.09 -6.18
CA ALA A 58 -13.78 4.17 -6.39
C ALA A 58 -13.52 4.40 -7.88
N ASP A 59 -12.91 5.56 -8.23
CA ASP A 59 -12.47 5.88 -9.59
C ASP A 59 -11.45 4.84 -10.09
N TYR A 60 -10.49 4.49 -9.21
CA TYR A 60 -9.49 3.45 -9.46
C TYR A 60 -9.74 2.27 -8.53
N ARG A 61 -10.19 1.19 -9.12
CA ARG A 61 -10.56 0.00 -8.35
C ARG A 61 -9.63 -1.17 -8.63
N GLY A 62 -9.06 -1.72 -7.57
CA GLY A 62 -8.34 -2.99 -7.61
C GLY A 62 -9.06 -4.07 -6.81
N LYS A 63 -8.74 -5.32 -7.11
CA LYS A 63 -9.17 -6.48 -6.34
C LYS A 63 -7.99 -7.42 -6.15
N ILE A 64 -7.74 -7.83 -4.93
CA ILE A 64 -6.76 -8.89 -4.65
C ILE A 64 -7.41 -10.22 -5.05
N ILE A 65 -6.81 -10.90 -6.02
CA ILE A 65 -7.20 -12.25 -6.44
C ILE A 65 -6.42 -13.28 -5.62
N GLU A 66 -5.09 -13.09 -5.51
CA GLU A 66 -4.23 -13.91 -4.70
C GLU A 66 -3.19 -13.05 -3.97
N ASN A 67 -2.85 -13.46 -2.75
CA ASN A 67 -1.80 -12.88 -1.93
C ASN A 67 -1.02 -14.03 -1.30
N GLN A 68 0.17 -14.30 -1.83
CA GLN A 68 0.98 -15.47 -1.45
C GLN A 68 2.44 -15.06 -1.27
N LEU A 69 3.26 -15.95 -0.72
CA LEU A 69 4.70 -15.73 -0.61
C LEU A 69 5.38 -15.50 -1.97
N GLY A 70 4.79 -16.00 -3.05
CA GLY A 70 5.27 -15.75 -4.41
C GLY A 70 4.95 -14.36 -4.97
N GLY A 71 4.09 -13.60 -4.31
CA GLY A 71 3.65 -12.27 -4.74
C GLY A 71 2.15 -12.07 -4.69
N LEU A 72 1.71 -10.95 -5.28
CA LEU A 72 0.33 -10.54 -5.43
C LEU A 72 -0.17 -10.80 -6.85
N HIS A 73 -1.39 -11.31 -6.96
CA HIS A 73 -2.20 -11.24 -8.17
C HIS A 73 -3.34 -10.26 -7.91
N LEU A 74 -3.35 -9.17 -8.64
CA LEU A 74 -4.37 -8.11 -8.58
C LEU A 74 -5.14 -8.06 -9.89
N HIS A 75 -6.42 -7.74 -9.81
CA HIS A 75 -7.21 -7.35 -10.97
C HIS A 75 -7.47 -5.84 -10.86
N ILE A 76 -6.96 -5.06 -11.80
CA ILE A 76 -7.04 -3.59 -11.82
C ILE A 76 -7.63 -3.18 -13.17
N ASN A 77 -8.76 -2.46 -13.16
CA ASN A 77 -9.36 -1.87 -14.37
C ASN A 77 -9.53 -2.84 -15.55
N GLY A 78 -9.91 -4.08 -15.29
CA GLY A 78 -10.09 -5.12 -16.34
C GLY A 78 -8.84 -5.90 -16.71
N HIS A 79 -7.68 -5.60 -16.13
CA HIS A 79 -6.40 -6.25 -16.39
C HIS A 79 -5.88 -7.00 -15.16
N ASP A 80 -5.19 -8.09 -15.40
CA ASP A 80 -4.50 -8.85 -14.36
C ASP A 80 -3.06 -8.36 -14.21
N LEU A 81 -2.68 -8.01 -12.97
CA LEU A 81 -1.34 -7.61 -12.59
C LEU A 81 -0.74 -8.66 -11.65
N TYR A 82 0.36 -9.27 -12.06
CA TYR A 82 1.18 -10.15 -11.24
C TYR A 82 2.39 -9.37 -10.74
N SER A 83 2.57 -9.27 -9.43
CA SER A 83 3.66 -8.52 -8.80
C SER A 83 4.42 -9.40 -7.81
N ARG A 84 5.73 -9.17 -7.68
CA ARG A 84 6.56 -9.82 -6.67
C ARG A 84 6.40 -9.21 -5.27
N LEU A 85 5.72 -8.08 -5.16
CA LEU A 85 5.39 -7.47 -3.89
C LEU A 85 4.35 -8.32 -3.17
N ILE A 86 4.38 -8.33 -1.83
CA ILE A 86 3.56 -9.19 -0.99
C ILE A 86 2.80 -8.35 0.02
N GLY A 87 1.61 -8.81 0.40
CA GLY A 87 0.79 -8.18 1.43
C GLY A 87 -0.23 -7.19 0.91
N GLY A 88 -1.37 -7.14 1.58
CA GLY A 88 -2.49 -6.27 1.21
C GLY A 88 -2.12 -4.79 1.19
N PHE A 89 -1.18 -4.35 2.05
CA PHE A 89 -0.67 -2.98 2.03
C PHE A 89 0.07 -2.65 0.73
N ASN A 90 0.77 -3.62 0.13
CA ASN A 90 1.40 -3.42 -1.17
C ASN A 90 0.39 -3.43 -2.32
N ALA A 91 -0.76 -4.08 -2.17
CA ALA A 91 -1.85 -3.96 -3.14
C ALA A 91 -2.37 -2.51 -3.20
N TYR A 92 -2.55 -1.84 -2.05
CA TYR A 92 -2.88 -0.40 -2.01
C TYR A 92 -1.77 0.46 -2.61
N ASN A 93 -0.50 0.17 -2.31
CA ASN A 93 0.63 0.90 -2.88
C ASN A 93 0.68 0.78 -4.40
N LEU A 94 0.54 -0.44 -4.95
CA LEU A 94 0.51 -0.67 -6.40
C LEU A 94 -0.66 0.06 -7.06
N LEU A 95 -1.85 -0.01 -6.47
CA LEU A 95 -3.03 0.65 -7.01
C LEU A 95 -2.90 2.18 -6.97
N SER A 96 -2.32 2.74 -5.90
CA SER A 96 -2.08 4.18 -5.82
C SER A 96 -1.06 4.66 -6.85
N VAL A 97 0.03 3.92 -7.08
CA VAL A 97 1.02 4.24 -8.12
C VAL A 97 0.40 4.13 -9.51
N TYR A 98 -0.40 3.09 -9.76
CA TYR A 98 -1.17 2.95 -10.99
C TYR A 98 -2.05 4.18 -11.23
N ALA A 99 -2.88 4.56 -10.25
CA ALA A 99 -3.79 5.70 -10.36
C ALA A 99 -3.04 7.01 -10.67
N VAL A 100 -1.93 7.28 -9.95
CA VAL A 100 -1.08 8.46 -10.21
C VAL A 100 -0.52 8.44 -11.63
N ALA A 101 -0.03 7.31 -12.10
CA ALA A 101 0.54 7.19 -13.44
C ALA A 101 -0.51 7.46 -14.53
N ILE A 102 -1.74 6.96 -14.35
CA ILE A 102 -2.85 7.22 -15.28
C ILE A 102 -3.24 8.71 -15.27
N GLU A 103 -3.35 9.34 -14.09
CA GLU A 103 -3.62 10.80 -14.00
C GLU A 103 -2.50 11.65 -14.64
N LEU A 104 -1.28 11.13 -14.70
CA LEU A 104 -0.16 11.73 -15.43
C LEU A 104 -0.16 11.37 -16.93
N ALA A 105 -1.24 10.79 -17.44
CA ALA A 105 -1.43 10.42 -18.83
C ALA A 105 -0.41 9.39 -19.37
N MET A 106 0.12 8.52 -18.51
CA MET A 106 0.92 7.37 -18.95
C MET A 106 0.00 6.31 -19.59
N GLU A 107 0.56 5.55 -20.52
CA GLU A 107 -0.16 4.48 -21.20
C GLU A 107 -0.40 3.30 -20.24
N GLU A 108 -1.64 2.79 -20.15
CA GLU A 108 -2.08 1.84 -19.14
C GLU A 108 -1.27 0.54 -19.13
N LEU A 109 -1.06 -0.08 -20.30
CA LEU A 109 -0.32 -1.34 -20.39
C LEU A 109 1.17 -1.17 -20.05
N GLU A 110 1.72 0.00 -20.34
CA GLU A 110 3.10 0.36 -19.96
C GLU A 110 3.20 0.44 -18.43
N VAL A 111 2.24 1.12 -17.77
CA VAL A 111 2.18 1.22 -16.31
C VAL A 111 2.08 -0.17 -15.69
N LEU A 112 1.15 -1.00 -16.13
CA LEU A 112 0.99 -2.37 -15.61
C LEU A 112 2.25 -3.22 -15.80
N THR A 113 2.92 -3.06 -16.97
CA THR A 113 4.19 -3.75 -17.23
C THR A 113 5.26 -3.33 -16.22
N HIS A 114 5.44 -2.03 -16.00
CA HIS A 114 6.41 -1.55 -15.03
C HIS A 114 6.10 -2.03 -13.60
N LEU A 115 4.83 -1.98 -13.19
CA LEU A 115 4.41 -2.47 -11.87
C LEU A 115 4.68 -3.97 -11.66
N SER A 116 4.53 -4.79 -12.72
CA SER A 116 4.83 -6.23 -12.66
C SER A 116 6.31 -6.55 -12.46
N LEU A 117 7.20 -5.64 -12.89
CA LEU A 117 8.65 -5.79 -12.81
C LEU A 117 9.24 -5.28 -11.49
N LEU A 118 8.45 -4.64 -10.64
CA LEU A 118 8.92 -4.11 -9.36
C LEU A 118 9.40 -5.25 -8.45
N ASN A 119 10.53 -5.00 -7.81
CA ASN A 119 11.02 -5.84 -6.73
C ASN A 119 10.78 -5.14 -5.38
N PRO A 120 10.59 -5.90 -4.29
CA PRO A 120 10.53 -5.30 -2.96
C PRO A 120 11.78 -4.47 -2.70
N PRO A 121 11.66 -3.24 -2.17
CA PRO A 121 12.80 -2.50 -1.69
C PRO A 121 13.49 -3.25 -0.54
N SER A 122 14.80 -3.12 -0.40
CA SER A 122 15.52 -3.75 0.71
C SER A 122 14.92 -3.32 2.06
N GLY A 123 14.73 -4.30 2.95
CA GLY A 123 14.13 -4.08 4.26
C GLY A 123 12.62 -3.76 4.25
N ARG A 124 11.89 -4.04 3.18
CA ARG A 124 10.43 -3.87 3.08
C ARG A 124 9.78 -5.17 2.63
N PHE A 125 9.39 -6.00 3.59
CA PHE A 125 8.92 -7.36 3.38
C PHE A 125 9.85 -8.15 2.44
N GLU A 126 11.15 -7.92 2.60
CA GLU A 126 12.19 -8.54 1.78
C GLU A 126 12.35 -10.00 2.20
N GLN A 127 12.16 -10.91 1.24
CA GLN A 127 12.33 -12.33 1.49
C GLN A 127 13.76 -12.78 1.21
N VAL A 128 14.31 -13.51 2.16
CA VAL A 128 15.60 -14.19 2.02
C VAL A 128 15.37 -15.68 2.17
N GLN A 129 15.62 -16.44 1.13
CA GLN A 129 15.58 -17.89 1.15
C GLN A 129 16.86 -18.42 1.82
N ALA A 130 16.74 -18.99 3.00
CA ALA A 130 17.88 -19.48 3.76
C ALA A 130 18.21 -20.97 3.51
N GLY A 131 17.50 -21.62 2.58
CA GLY A 131 17.57 -23.08 2.41
C GLY A 131 16.78 -23.85 3.49
N ASN A 132 16.68 -25.18 3.36
CA ASN A 132 16.03 -26.04 4.36
C ASN A 132 14.62 -25.62 4.79
N ASP A 133 13.80 -25.17 3.86
CA ASP A 133 12.41 -24.72 4.08
C ASP A 133 12.27 -23.54 5.06
N ILE A 134 13.34 -22.78 5.26
CA ILE A 134 13.33 -21.55 6.06
C ILE A 134 13.22 -20.34 5.14
N THR A 135 12.19 -19.53 5.35
CA THR A 135 12.04 -18.21 4.74
C THR A 135 12.26 -17.15 5.81
N ALA A 136 13.26 -16.30 5.62
CA ALA A 136 13.44 -15.12 6.44
C ALA A 136 12.74 -13.93 5.76
N VAL A 137 12.07 -13.09 6.55
CA VAL A 137 11.48 -11.84 6.10
C VAL A 137 12.13 -10.69 6.84
N VAL A 138 12.68 -9.74 6.09
CA VAL A 138 13.28 -8.52 6.66
C VAL A 138 12.34 -7.34 6.39
N ASP A 139 11.93 -6.66 7.46
CA ASP A 139 11.05 -5.49 7.37
C ASP A 139 11.48 -4.39 8.34
N TYR A 140 11.26 -3.15 7.95
CA TYR A 140 11.55 -1.96 8.75
C TYR A 140 10.38 -1.59 9.71
N ALA A 141 9.40 -2.45 9.87
CA ALA A 141 8.29 -2.21 10.78
C ALA A 141 8.80 -2.01 12.22
N HIS A 142 8.64 -0.81 12.75
CA HIS A 142 9.09 -0.41 14.08
C HIS A 142 7.97 0.19 14.94
N THR A 143 6.75 0.22 14.41
CA THR A 143 5.56 0.69 15.11
C THR A 143 4.61 -0.47 15.35
N PRO A 144 3.74 -0.42 16.39
CA PRO A 144 2.81 -1.50 16.69
C PRO A 144 1.94 -1.88 15.50
N ASP A 145 1.37 -0.89 14.80
CA ASP A 145 0.49 -1.15 13.64
C ASP A 145 1.25 -1.73 12.45
N ALA A 146 2.47 -1.23 12.18
CA ALA A 146 3.29 -1.76 11.11
C ALA A 146 3.71 -3.22 11.39
N LEU A 147 4.12 -3.52 12.61
CA LEU A 147 4.50 -4.87 13.02
C LEU A 147 3.30 -5.84 12.96
N ASP A 148 2.12 -5.39 13.42
CA ASP A 148 0.89 -6.16 13.35
C ASP A 148 0.51 -6.50 11.90
N ASN A 149 0.61 -5.54 10.98
CA ASN A 149 0.37 -5.75 9.54
C ASN A 149 1.34 -6.78 8.92
N VAL A 150 2.62 -6.70 9.25
CA VAL A 150 3.63 -7.67 8.79
C VAL A 150 3.33 -9.06 9.32
N LEU A 151 3.06 -9.19 10.62
CA LEU A 151 2.77 -10.47 11.25
C LEU A 151 1.47 -11.09 10.74
N LYS A 152 0.40 -10.31 10.58
CA LYS A 152 -0.86 -10.75 9.96
C LYS A 152 -0.66 -11.22 8.53
N THR A 153 0.19 -10.53 7.77
CA THR A 153 0.53 -10.93 6.41
C THR A 153 1.24 -12.28 6.41
N ILE A 154 2.24 -12.48 7.27
CA ILE A 154 2.93 -13.77 7.42
C ILE A 154 1.96 -14.86 7.83
N ASP A 155 1.08 -14.58 8.80
CA ASP A 155 0.12 -15.55 9.32
C ASP A 155 -0.90 -15.99 8.25
N SER A 156 -1.26 -15.09 7.33
CA SER A 156 -2.17 -15.40 6.21
C SER A 156 -1.60 -16.41 5.20
N PHE A 157 -0.27 -16.55 5.14
CA PHE A 157 0.41 -17.52 4.25
C PHE A 157 0.82 -18.79 4.96
N ARG A 158 0.78 -18.79 6.28
CA ARG A 158 1.24 -19.90 7.09
C ARG A 158 0.33 -21.11 6.93
N ALA A 159 0.91 -22.24 6.54
CA ALA A 159 0.21 -23.50 6.45
C ALA A 159 0.46 -24.36 7.70
N GLY A 160 -0.60 -24.85 8.31
CA GLY A 160 -0.54 -25.83 9.38
C GLY A 160 0.31 -25.42 10.59
N GLU A 161 1.28 -26.26 10.95
CA GLU A 161 2.14 -26.10 12.15
C GLU A 161 3.43 -25.30 11.89
N THR A 162 3.52 -24.52 10.81
CA THR A 162 4.71 -23.71 10.51
C THR A 162 4.99 -22.74 11.68
N GLN A 163 6.21 -22.82 12.21
CA GLN A 163 6.65 -21.94 13.30
C GLN A 163 7.05 -20.56 12.78
N VAL A 164 6.62 -19.51 13.47
CA VAL A 164 7.08 -18.13 13.23
C VAL A 164 7.99 -17.72 14.37
N ILE A 165 9.21 -17.26 14.04
CA ILE A 165 10.16 -16.71 14.99
C ILE A 165 10.31 -15.22 14.65
N THR A 166 9.97 -14.34 15.60
CA THR A 166 10.07 -12.90 15.43
C THR A 166 11.28 -12.38 16.19
N VAL A 167 12.15 -11.64 15.50
CA VAL A 167 13.27 -10.92 16.11
C VAL A 167 13.02 -9.43 15.93
N VAL A 168 12.92 -8.70 17.03
CA VAL A 168 12.66 -7.25 17.04
C VAL A 168 13.85 -6.56 17.71
N GLY A 169 14.36 -5.51 17.07
CA GLY A 169 15.39 -4.63 17.60
C GLY A 169 14.97 -3.17 17.46
N CYS A 170 15.28 -2.35 18.48
CA CYS A 170 15.10 -0.90 18.49
C CYS A 170 16.45 -0.21 18.53
#